data_e50bde07db602744eef35d10014fab5f
#
_entry.id   e50bde07db602744eef35d10014fab5f
#
_cell.length_a   1.000
_cell.length_b   1.000
_cell.length_c   1.000
_cell.angle_alpha   90.00
_cell.angle_beta   90.00
_cell.angle_gamma   90.00
#
_symmetry.space_group_name_H-M   'P 1'
#
loop_
_entity.id
_entity.type
_entity.pdbx_description
1 polymer ?
#
loop_
_entity_poly.entity_id
_entity_poly.type
_entity_poly.pdbx_seq_one_letter_code
_entity_poly.pdbx_strand_id
1 'polypeptide(L)'
;MSEIKINLPETSFPMKANLPTKEPEILKFWEQINLYEELRSNSKGREKFILHDGPPYANGNIHIGTALNKILKDIVVRFNQMTGKDAPYVPGWDCHGLPIEWKVEEEYKKKGKNKDSVPVNEFRKECREFATSWIEIQKKEFNRLGVNGDWKNYYTTMSKSSEAQITREISKFIINGGLYRGFKPVLWSVVESTALADAEVEYYDHISNTIYSKFLIKSGPEKFLNCNIVIWTTTPWTIPCNRALAFNNKINYSIVKINNNE
;
A
#
# COMPACT_ATOMS: atom_id res chain seq x y z
N MET A 1 -58.21 -8.07 -39.47
CA MET A 1 -57.14 -7.21 -38.89
C MET A 1 -55.88 -7.58 -39.65
N SER A 2 -55.31 -6.65 -40.42
CA SER A 2 -54.03 -6.88 -41.10
C SER A 2 -52.92 -6.96 -40.04
N GLU A 3 -52.17 -8.05 -40.00
CA GLU A 3 -51.00 -8.17 -39.14
C GLU A 3 -50.03 -7.06 -39.51
N ILE A 4 -49.68 -6.25 -38.50
CA ILE A 4 -48.67 -5.23 -38.65
C ILE A 4 -47.30 -5.95 -38.77
N LYS A 5 -46.73 -5.93 -39.97
CA LYS A 5 -45.41 -6.54 -40.20
C LYS A 5 -44.34 -5.62 -39.61
N ILE A 6 -43.72 -6.07 -38.52
CA ILE A 6 -42.61 -5.34 -37.89
C ILE A 6 -41.33 -5.69 -38.66
N ASN A 7 -40.74 -4.71 -39.30
CA ASN A 7 -39.45 -4.85 -39.98
C ASN A 7 -38.34 -4.67 -38.93
N LEU A 8 -37.88 -5.76 -38.36
CA LEU A 8 -36.69 -5.76 -37.51
C LEU A 8 -35.43 -5.97 -38.39
N PRO A 9 -34.34 -5.31 -38.11
CA PRO A 9 -33.10 -5.54 -38.84
C PRO A 9 -32.59 -6.98 -38.63
N GLU A 10 -32.32 -7.68 -39.71
CA GLU A 10 -31.68 -8.98 -39.66
C GLU A 10 -30.17 -8.77 -39.41
N THR A 11 -29.66 -9.36 -38.34
CA THR A 11 -28.25 -9.26 -37.98
C THR A 11 -27.77 -10.57 -37.34
N SER A 12 -26.53 -10.94 -37.66
CA SER A 12 -25.84 -12.04 -37.00
C SER A 12 -25.32 -11.66 -35.60
N PHE A 13 -25.47 -10.38 -35.21
CA PHE A 13 -25.05 -9.91 -33.91
C PHE A 13 -25.95 -10.50 -32.82
N PRO A 14 -25.41 -11.21 -31.82
CA PRO A 14 -26.23 -11.85 -30.81
C PRO A 14 -26.92 -10.82 -29.92
N MET A 15 -28.18 -11.02 -29.59
CA MET A 15 -28.99 -10.16 -28.71
C MET A 15 -28.46 -10.13 -27.28
N LYS A 16 -27.74 -11.17 -26.86
CA LYS A 16 -27.11 -11.27 -25.54
C LYS A 16 -25.61 -11.40 -25.71
N ALA A 17 -24.85 -10.60 -24.98
CA ALA A 17 -23.40 -10.62 -25.02
C ALA A 17 -22.80 -11.95 -24.53
N ASN A 18 -23.46 -12.61 -23.56
CA ASN A 18 -23.02 -13.87 -22.93
C ASN A 18 -21.54 -13.87 -22.55
N LEU A 19 -21.08 -12.77 -21.90
CA LEU A 19 -19.67 -12.51 -21.60
C LEU A 19 -18.99 -13.65 -20.82
N PRO A 20 -19.62 -14.31 -19.83
CA PRO A 20 -18.96 -15.40 -19.10
C PRO A 20 -18.45 -16.55 -19.99
N THR A 21 -19.10 -16.77 -21.12
CA THR A 21 -18.66 -17.78 -22.13
C THR A 21 -17.77 -17.18 -23.18
N LYS A 22 -18.16 -16.02 -23.71
CA LYS A 22 -17.48 -15.40 -24.85
C LYS A 22 -16.08 -14.86 -24.51
N GLU A 23 -15.88 -14.30 -23.32
CA GLU A 23 -14.57 -13.76 -22.92
C GLU A 23 -13.48 -14.85 -22.88
N PRO A 24 -13.69 -16.03 -22.27
CA PRO A 24 -12.72 -17.12 -22.33
C PRO A 24 -12.41 -17.58 -23.76
N GLU A 25 -13.40 -17.59 -24.66
CA GLU A 25 -13.18 -17.93 -26.08
C GLU A 25 -12.27 -16.88 -26.77
N ILE A 26 -12.49 -15.60 -26.50
CA ILE A 26 -11.66 -14.52 -27.02
C ILE A 26 -10.22 -14.63 -26.47
N LEU A 27 -10.04 -14.88 -25.18
CA LEU A 27 -8.72 -15.05 -24.57
C LEU A 27 -7.97 -16.23 -25.21
N LYS A 28 -8.65 -17.35 -25.40
CA LYS A 28 -8.09 -18.51 -26.09
C LYS A 28 -7.69 -18.21 -27.54
N PHE A 29 -8.51 -17.44 -28.25
CA PHE A 29 -8.16 -16.98 -29.60
C PHE A 29 -6.92 -16.09 -29.60
N TRP A 30 -6.82 -15.13 -28.68
CA TRP A 30 -5.63 -14.27 -28.55
C TRP A 30 -4.36 -15.06 -28.24
N GLU A 31 -4.46 -16.10 -27.43
CA GLU A 31 -3.35 -17.01 -27.15
C GLU A 31 -2.94 -17.79 -28.41
N GLN A 32 -3.91 -18.34 -29.17
CA GLN A 32 -3.64 -19.08 -30.40
C GLN A 32 -2.90 -18.25 -31.46
N ILE A 33 -3.24 -16.98 -31.59
CA ILE A 33 -2.57 -16.08 -32.54
C ILE A 33 -1.33 -15.39 -31.95
N ASN A 34 -0.95 -15.68 -30.70
CA ASN A 34 0.14 -15.01 -29.97
C ASN A 34 0.03 -13.47 -30.03
N LEU A 35 -1.16 -12.94 -29.76
CA LEU A 35 -1.52 -11.54 -29.95
C LEU A 35 -0.46 -10.56 -29.43
N TYR A 36 0.11 -10.79 -28.25
CA TYR A 36 1.11 -9.87 -27.68
C TYR A 36 2.35 -9.79 -28.53
N GLU A 37 2.90 -10.89 -28.97
CA GLU A 37 4.11 -10.96 -29.81
C GLU A 37 3.84 -10.35 -31.21
N GLU A 38 2.66 -10.58 -31.78
CA GLU A 38 2.24 -9.93 -33.03
C GLU A 38 2.19 -8.42 -32.90
N LEU A 39 1.63 -7.90 -31.80
CA LEU A 39 1.60 -6.47 -31.52
C LEU A 39 3.01 -5.89 -31.36
N ARG A 40 3.93 -6.58 -30.69
CA ARG A 40 5.34 -6.15 -30.55
C ARG A 40 6.05 -6.16 -31.91
N SER A 41 5.86 -7.18 -32.67
CA SER A 41 6.46 -7.31 -34.00
C SER A 41 5.99 -6.18 -34.94
N ASN A 42 4.68 -5.97 -35.01
CA ASN A 42 4.06 -4.95 -35.86
C ASN A 42 4.34 -3.51 -35.42
N SER A 43 4.80 -3.31 -34.19
CA SER A 43 5.13 -1.99 -33.64
C SER A 43 6.61 -1.64 -33.70
N LYS A 44 7.43 -2.54 -34.19
CA LYS A 44 8.88 -2.35 -34.24
C LYS A 44 9.25 -1.09 -35.05
N GLY A 45 10.06 -0.24 -34.42
CA GLY A 45 10.52 1.02 -35.06
C GLY A 45 9.58 2.21 -34.89
N ARG A 46 8.42 2.03 -34.27
CA ARG A 46 7.51 3.14 -33.89
C ARG A 46 8.00 3.88 -32.66
N GLU A 47 7.48 5.08 -32.43
CA GLU A 47 7.68 5.84 -31.19
C GLU A 47 7.23 5.01 -29.96
N LYS A 48 8.08 4.90 -28.95
CA LYS A 48 7.75 4.16 -27.73
C LYS A 48 6.86 4.95 -26.80
N PHE A 49 5.84 4.29 -26.28
CA PHE A 49 5.05 4.74 -25.16
C PHE A 49 5.21 3.74 -24.00
N ILE A 50 5.86 4.15 -22.92
CA ILE A 50 6.11 3.30 -21.76
C ILE A 50 5.21 3.75 -20.62
N LEU A 51 4.31 2.86 -20.20
CA LEU A 51 3.55 3.01 -18.98
C LEU A 51 4.19 2.12 -17.90
N HIS A 52 4.79 2.75 -16.90
CA HIS A 52 5.36 2.02 -15.77
C HIS A 52 4.25 1.48 -14.87
N ASP A 53 4.33 0.21 -14.52
CA ASP A 53 3.35 -0.39 -13.61
C ASP A 53 3.61 0.02 -12.16
N GLY A 54 2.58 0.54 -11.47
CA GLY A 54 2.56 0.57 -10.01
C GLY A 54 2.19 -0.83 -9.54
N PRO A 55 3.16 -1.61 -9.02
CA PRO A 55 2.99 -3.03 -8.82
C PRO A 55 2.06 -3.31 -7.63
N PRO A 56 1.10 -4.25 -7.76
CA PRO A 56 0.32 -4.71 -6.61
C PRO A 56 1.17 -5.56 -5.67
N TYR A 57 0.75 -5.64 -4.40
CA TYR A 57 1.33 -6.60 -3.47
C TYR A 57 0.95 -8.03 -3.82
N ALA A 58 1.93 -8.93 -3.73
CA ALA A 58 1.73 -10.36 -3.96
C ALA A 58 1.29 -11.06 -2.65
N ASN A 59 0.09 -10.73 -2.14
CA ASN A 59 -0.35 -11.16 -0.80
C ASN A 59 -1.82 -11.59 -0.70
N GLY A 60 -2.51 -11.78 -1.82
CA GLY A 60 -3.91 -12.18 -1.87
C GLY A 60 -4.49 -12.12 -3.28
N ASN A 61 -5.75 -12.53 -3.43
CA ASN A 61 -6.48 -12.37 -4.68
C ASN A 61 -6.64 -10.89 -5.04
N ILE A 62 -6.82 -10.58 -6.31
CA ILE A 62 -7.11 -9.21 -6.74
C ILE A 62 -8.48 -8.78 -6.20
N HIS A 63 -8.56 -7.55 -5.71
CA HIS A 63 -9.82 -6.92 -5.36
C HIS A 63 -10.24 -5.93 -6.46
N ILE A 64 -11.46 -5.38 -6.35
CA ILE A 64 -12.02 -4.49 -7.37
C ILE A 64 -11.12 -3.27 -7.67
N GLY A 65 -10.43 -2.72 -6.67
CA GLY A 65 -9.49 -1.62 -6.86
C GLY A 65 -8.27 -2.03 -7.68
N THR A 66 -7.71 -3.22 -7.44
CA THR A 66 -6.61 -3.78 -8.23
C THR A 66 -7.05 -4.05 -9.67
N ALA A 67 -8.25 -4.63 -9.85
CA ALA A 67 -8.82 -4.88 -11.17
C ALA A 67 -9.04 -3.57 -11.94
N LEU A 68 -9.65 -2.55 -11.32
CA LEU A 68 -9.86 -1.24 -11.92
C LEU A 68 -8.54 -0.60 -12.35
N ASN A 69 -7.53 -0.61 -11.48
CA ASN A 69 -6.21 -0.05 -11.79
C ASN A 69 -5.58 -0.73 -13.02
N LYS A 70 -5.61 -2.06 -13.11
CA LYS A 70 -5.06 -2.81 -14.24
C LYS A 70 -5.85 -2.59 -15.52
N ILE A 71 -7.17 -2.54 -15.46
CA ILE A 71 -8.04 -2.28 -16.61
C ILE A 71 -7.77 -0.88 -17.17
N LEU A 72 -7.67 0.15 -16.31
CA LEU A 72 -7.37 1.51 -16.76
C LEU A 72 -5.99 1.59 -17.43
N LYS A 73 -4.98 0.93 -16.90
CA LYS A 73 -3.66 0.83 -17.53
C LYS A 73 -3.72 0.13 -18.88
N ASP A 74 -4.46 -0.98 -18.97
CA ASP A 74 -4.64 -1.71 -20.22
C ASP A 74 -5.32 -0.84 -21.29
N ILE A 75 -6.34 -0.07 -20.92
CA ILE A 75 -7.01 0.89 -21.82
C ILE A 75 -5.99 1.91 -22.35
N VAL A 76 -5.18 2.51 -21.49
CA VAL A 76 -4.17 3.50 -21.88
C VAL A 76 -3.13 2.89 -22.80
N VAL A 77 -2.64 1.69 -22.51
CA VAL A 77 -1.65 0.97 -23.34
C VAL A 77 -2.25 0.63 -24.69
N ARG A 78 -3.46 0.07 -24.73
CA ARG A 78 -4.16 -0.27 -25.98
C ARG A 78 -4.43 0.96 -26.84
N PHE A 79 -4.89 2.05 -26.22
CA PHE A 79 -5.12 3.31 -26.94
C PHE A 79 -3.84 3.77 -27.63
N ASN A 80 -2.71 3.83 -26.93
CA ASN A 80 -1.44 4.23 -27.54
C ASN A 80 -0.96 3.25 -28.60
N GLN A 81 -1.17 1.94 -28.41
CA GLN A 81 -0.87 0.92 -29.41
C GLN A 81 -1.71 1.12 -30.69
N MET A 82 -3.01 1.35 -30.54
CA MET A 82 -3.95 1.54 -31.66
C MET A 82 -3.73 2.86 -32.41
N THR A 83 -3.24 3.88 -31.72
CA THR A 83 -2.87 5.18 -32.34
C THR A 83 -1.49 5.18 -32.98
N GLY A 84 -0.85 4.02 -33.10
CA GLY A 84 0.37 3.83 -33.91
C GLY A 84 1.68 3.87 -33.15
N LYS A 85 1.66 3.87 -31.80
CA LYS A 85 2.89 3.80 -30.99
C LYS A 85 3.30 2.35 -30.70
N ASP A 86 4.56 2.16 -30.32
CA ASP A 86 5.04 0.94 -29.69
C ASP A 86 4.81 1.04 -28.19
N ALA A 87 3.73 0.44 -27.70
CA ALA A 87 3.29 0.52 -26.32
C ALA A 87 3.42 -0.83 -25.58
N PRO A 88 4.65 -1.27 -25.24
CA PRO A 88 4.84 -2.47 -24.43
C PRO A 88 4.37 -2.22 -23.00
N TYR A 89 3.76 -3.23 -22.40
CA TYR A 89 3.40 -3.21 -20.99
C TYR A 89 4.09 -4.36 -20.26
N VAL A 90 4.92 -4.03 -19.30
CA VAL A 90 5.61 -4.99 -18.45
C VAL A 90 4.96 -4.95 -17.07
N PRO A 91 4.18 -5.96 -16.68
CA PRO A 91 3.58 -6.02 -15.36
C PRO A 91 4.64 -6.25 -14.28
N GLY A 92 4.33 -5.82 -13.05
CA GLY A 92 5.21 -5.99 -11.92
C GLY A 92 4.48 -6.38 -10.65
N TRP A 93 5.23 -6.83 -9.63
CA TRP A 93 4.73 -7.13 -8.30
C TRP A 93 5.63 -6.58 -7.21
N ASP A 94 4.99 -6.02 -6.17
CA ASP A 94 5.65 -5.68 -4.92
C ASP A 94 5.62 -6.88 -3.98
N CYS A 95 6.82 -7.30 -3.53
CA CYS A 95 7.01 -8.56 -2.83
C CYS A 95 7.69 -8.38 -1.47
N HIS A 96 7.79 -7.16 -0.97
CA HIS A 96 8.52 -6.84 0.26
C HIS A 96 7.63 -6.22 1.33
N GLY A 97 8.20 -6.18 2.55
CA GLY A 97 7.69 -5.43 3.67
C GLY A 97 6.51 -6.07 4.38
N LEU A 98 5.91 -5.29 5.25
CA LEU A 98 4.85 -5.70 6.17
C LEU A 98 3.66 -6.42 5.49
N PRO A 99 3.17 -6.02 4.31
CA PRO A 99 2.07 -6.71 3.65
C PRO A 99 2.31 -8.18 3.33
N ILE A 100 3.57 -8.58 3.15
CA ILE A 100 3.97 -9.98 2.92
C ILE A 100 4.33 -10.66 4.23
N GLU A 101 5.18 -10.02 5.03
CA GLU A 101 5.71 -10.58 6.28
C GLU A 101 4.60 -10.88 7.27
N TRP A 102 3.62 -9.99 7.41
CA TRP A 102 2.49 -10.20 8.31
C TRP A 102 1.64 -11.41 7.91
N LYS A 103 1.42 -11.64 6.62
CA LYS A 103 0.68 -12.81 6.13
C LYS A 103 1.40 -14.11 6.46
N VAL A 104 2.72 -14.16 6.31
CA VAL A 104 3.52 -15.33 6.70
C VAL A 104 3.51 -15.51 8.22
N GLU A 105 3.57 -14.41 8.99
CA GLU A 105 3.46 -14.45 10.44
C GLU A 105 2.09 -14.96 10.91
N GLU A 106 0.99 -14.56 10.27
CA GLU A 106 -0.35 -15.11 10.55
C GLU A 106 -0.37 -16.63 10.38
N GLU A 107 0.28 -17.16 9.34
CA GLU A 107 0.39 -18.62 9.14
C GLU A 107 1.23 -19.28 10.23
N TYR A 108 2.28 -18.62 10.72
CA TYR A 108 3.04 -19.11 11.87
C TYR A 108 2.19 -19.15 13.14
N LYS A 109 1.46 -18.08 13.43
CA LYS A 109 0.55 -18.01 14.58
C LYS A 109 -0.50 -19.11 14.54
N LYS A 110 -1.09 -19.40 13.38
CA LYS A 110 -2.03 -20.52 13.20
C LYS A 110 -1.41 -21.88 13.50
N LYS A 111 -0.11 -22.05 13.22
CA LYS A 111 0.67 -23.27 13.51
C LYS A 111 1.28 -23.29 14.92
N GLY A 112 0.96 -22.31 15.78
CA GLY A 112 1.52 -22.17 17.12
C GLY A 112 3.01 -21.83 17.16
N LYS A 113 3.56 -21.28 16.06
CA LYS A 113 4.96 -20.88 15.97
C LYS A 113 5.10 -19.35 16.17
N ASN A 114 6.25 -18.94 16.74
CA ASN A 114 6.62 -17.53 16.82
C ASN A 114 7.68 -17.22 15.75
N LYS A 115 7.46 -16.17 14.95
CA LYS A 115 8.43 -15.74 13.91
C LYS A 115 9.80 -15.40 14.48
N ASP A 116 9.84 -14.83 15.70
CA ASP A 116 11.10 -14.40 16.35
C ASP A 116 12.00 -15.59 16.75
N SER A 117 11.44 -16.80 16.79
CA SER A 117 12.20 -18.04 17.03
C SER A 117 12.75 -18.68 15.76
N VAL A 118 12.42 -18.12 14.58
CA VAL A 118 12.84 -18.66 13.28
C VAL A 118 14.06 -17.88 12.76
N PRO A 119 15.07 -18.55 12.19
CA PRO A 119 16.19 -17.86 11.56
C PRO A 119 15.73 -16.89 10.47
N VAL A 120 16.27 -15.68 10.46
CA VAL A 120 15.86 -14.61 9.53
C VAL A 120 15.87 -15.03 8.06
N ASN A 121 16.88 -15.84 7.67
CA ASN A 121 17.00 -16.30 6.28
C ASN A 121 15.91 -17.32 5.91
N GLU A 122 15.47 -18.12 6.87
CA GLU A 122 14.36 -19.06 6.68
C GLU A 122 13.04 -18.30 6.53
N PHE A 123 12.76 -17.37 7.42
CA PHE A 123 11.58 -16.49 7.32
C PHE A 123 11.54 -15.73 5.98
N ARG A 124 12.66 -15.13 5.57
CA ARG A 124 12.76 -14.45 4.27
C ARG A 124 12.51 -15.36 3.08
N LYS A 125 12.99 -16.61 3.16
CA LYS A 125 12.73 -17.61 2.12
C LYS A 125 11.24 -17.92 2.03
N GLU A 126 10.58 -18.13 3.16
CA GLU A 126 9.14 -18.39 3.18
C GLU A 126 8.33 -17.18 2.65
N CYS A 127 8.73 -15.94 2.98
CA CYS A 127 8.12 -14.74 2.39
C CYS A 127 8.26 -14.70 0.85
N ARG A 128 9.41 -15.09 0.31
CA ARG A 128 9.62 -15.16 -1.15
C ARG A 128 8.77 -16.25 -1.80
N GLU A 129 8.66 -17.42 -1.17
CA GLU A 129 7.83 -18.53 -1.65
C GLU A 129 6.34 -18.14 -1.60
N PHE A 130 5.89 -17.50 -0.53
CA PHE A 130 4.56 -16.98 -0.39
C PHE A 130 4.23 -15.96 -1.51
N ALA A 131 5.08 -14.95 -1.71
CA ALA A 131 4.90 -13.95 -2.76
C ALA A 131 4.89 -14.61 -4.15
N THR A 132 5.76 -15.56 -4.42
CA THR A 132 5.80 -16.30 -5.69
C THR A 132 4.48 -17.01 -5.98
N SER A 133 3.89 -17.65 -4.98
CA SER A 133 2.60 -18.33 -5.14
C SER A 133 1.47 -17.36 -5.52
N TRP A 134 1.44 -16.20 -4.89
CA TRP A 134 0.43 -15.18 -5.17
C TRP A 134 0.64 -14.50 -6.52
N ILE A 135 1.87 -14.31 -6.97
CA ILE A 135 2.16 -13.84 -8.33
C ILE A 135 1.49 -14.74 -9.36
N GLU A 136 1.64 -16.06 -9.24
CA GLU A 136 1.05 -16.99 -10.21
C GLU A 136 -0.49 -17.01 -10.17
N ILE A 137 -1.08 -16.79 -9.00
CA ILE A 137 -2.54 -16.65 -8.85
C ILE A 137 -3.02 -15.35 -9.50
N GLN A 138 -2.47 -14.22 -9.10
CA GLN A 138 -2.85 -12.90 -9.61
C GLN A 138 -2.60 -12.77 -11.13
N LYS A 139 -1.52 -13.36 -11.64
CA LYS A 139 -1.25 -13.44 -13.07
C LYS A 139 -2.39 -14.10 -13.85
N LYS A 140 -2.94 -15.21 -13.33
CA LYS A 140 -4.12 -15.86 -13.93
C LYS A 140 -5.34 -14.96 -13.86
N GLU A 141 -5.55 -14.26 -12.74
CA GLU A 141 -6.67 -13.35 -12.55
C GLU A 141 -6.60 -12.15 -13.51
N PHE A 142 -5.42 -11.52 -13.67
CA PHE A 142 -5.22 -10.44 -14.63
C PHE A 142 -5.37 -10.90 -16.09
N ASN A 143 -4.86 -12.07 -16.42
CA ASN A 143 -5.09 -12.66 -17.74
C ASN A 143 -6.57 -12.92 -17.99
N ARG A 144 -7.33 -13.35 -16.96
CA ARG A 144 -8.78 -13.52 -17.07
C ARG A 144 -9.51 -12.20 -17.33
N LEU A 145 -9.01 -11.07 -16.84
CA LEU A 145 -9.53 -9.73 -17.15
C LEU A 145 -9.19 -9.28 -18.59
N GLY A 146 -8.37 -10.02 -19.32
CA GLY A 146 -7.94 -9.69 -20.66
C GLY A 146 -6.84 -8.63 -20.73
N VAL A 147 -6.15 -8.35 -19.65
CA VAL A 147 -5.03 -7.40 -19.62
C VAL A 147 -3.88 -7.91 -20.50
N ASN A 148 -3.47 -7.11 -21.48
CA ASN A 148 -2.43 -7.47 -22.42
C ASN A 148 -1.06 -6.93 -21.97
N GLY A 149 -0.06 -7.80 -21.86
CA GLY A 149 1.27 -7.44 -21.36
C GLY A 149 2.28 -8.58 -21.48
N ASP A 150 3.53 -8.27 -21.15
CA ASP A 150 4.61 -9.25 -21.12
C ASP A 150 4.56 -10.10 -19.83
N TRP A 151 3.64 -11.04 -19.82
CA TRP A 151 3.46 -11.95 -18.68
C TRP A 151 4.57 -12.99 -18.53
N LYS A 152 5.50 -13.08 -19.50
CA LYS A 152 6.66 -13.96 -19.43
C LYS A 152 7.84 -13.28 -18.75
N ASN A 153 8.06 -12.00 -19.04
CA ASN A 153 9.19 -11.22 -18.54
C ASN A 153 8.75 -10.11 -17.57
N TYR A 154 7.82 -10.44 -16.69
CA TYR A 154 7.39 -9.53 -15.62
C TYR A 154 8.53 -9.22 -14.64
N TYR A 155 8.45 -8.10 -13.94
CA TYR A 155 9.41 -7.79 -12.88
C TYR A 155 8.84 -8.03 -11.48
N THR A 156 9.73 -8.28 -10.53
CA THR A 156 9.39 -8.34 -9.10
C THR A 156 10.39 -7.54 -8.29
N THR A 157 9.91 -6.85 -7.25
CA THR A 157 10.80 -6.10 -6.35
C THR A 157 11.77 -7.02 -5.60
N MET A 158 11.42 -8.29 -5.42
CA MET A 158 12.26 -9.32 -4.76
C MET A 158 13.29 -9.98 -5.68
N SER A 159 13.35 -9.64 -6.98
CA SER A 159 14.40 -10.17 -7.83
C SER A 159 15.76 -9.59 -7.44
N LYS A 160 16.83 -10.39 -7.54
CA LYS A 160 18.18 -9.94 -7.17
C LYS A 160 18.62 -8.69 -7.94
N SER A 161 18.20 -8.56 -9.19
CA SER A 161 18.47 -7.38 -10.03
C SER A 161 17.72 -6.14 -9.52
N SER A 162 16.46 -6.29 -9.13
CA SER A 162 15.66 -5.21 -8.55
C SER A 162 16.23 -4.76 -7.19
N GLU A 163 16.53 -5.70 -6.30
CA GLU A 163 17.14 -5.39 -5.00
C GLU A 163 18.49 -4.67 -5.16
N ALA A 164 19.31 -5.12 -6.10
CA ALA A 164 20.58 -4.46 -6.40
C ALA A 164 20.38 -3.04 -6.94
N GLN A 165 19.37 -2.81 -7.79
CA GLN A 165 19.08 -1.49 -8.33
C GLN A 165 18.53 -0.56 -7.24
N ILE A 166 17.63 -1.02 -6.39
CA ILE A 166 17.13 -0.28 -5.23
C ILE A 166 18.29 0.17 -4.34
N THR A 167 19.21 -0.76 -4.04
CA THR A 167 20.42 -0.45 -3.24
C THR A 167 21.29 0.61 -3.89
N ARG A 168 21.50 0.56 -5.22
CA ARG A 168 22.27 1.58 -5.94
C ARG A 168 21.60 2.95 -5.87
N GLU A 169 20.28 3.01 -6.01
CA GLU A 169 19.56 4.29 -5.95
C GLU A 169 19.61 4.90 -4.54
N ILE A 170 19.40 4.10 -3.49
CA ILE A 170 19.54 4.56 -2.09
C ILE A 170 20.97 5.08 -1.83
N SER A 171 21.98 4.41 -2.37
CA SER A 171 23.38 4.83 -2.22
C SER A 171 23.64 6.22 -2.80
N LYS A 172 22.96 6.61 -3.88
CA LYS A 172 23.06 7.96 -4.44
C LYS A 172 22.56 9.04 -3.48
N PHE A 173 21.46 8.76 -2.73
CA PHE A 173 20.97 9.68 -1.71
C PHE A 173 21.94 9.85 -0.55
N ILE A 174 22.65 8.78 -0.16
CA ILE A 174 23.70 8.85 0.86
C ILE A 174 24.86 9.72 0.37
N ILE A 175 25.33 9.47 -0.85
CA ILE A 175 26.45 10.22 -1.45
C ILE A 175 26.11 11.70 -1.58
N ASN A 176 24.88 12.03 -1.95
CA ASN A 176 24.43 13.42 -2.11
C ASN A 176 24.05 14.10 -0.79
N GLY A 177 24.16 13.42 0.36
CA GLY A 177 23.78 13.94 1.67
C GLY A 177 22.27 14.05 1.91
N GLY A 178 21.43 13.53 1.00
CA GLY A 178 19.99 13.52 1.13
C GLY A 178 19.46 12.46 2.11
N LEU A 179 20.27 11.45 2.40
CA LEU A 179 19.96 10.43 3.40
C LEU A 179 21.00 10.46 4.51
N TYR A 180 20.56 10.72 5.73
CA TYR A 180 21.41 10.79 6.90
C TYR A 180 20.74 10.13 8.11
N ARG A 181 21.53 9.73 9.09
CA ARG A 181 21.04 9.19 10.35
C ARG A 181 20.60 10.30 11.28
N GLY A 182 19.37 10.25 11.75
CA GLY A 182 18.81 11.23 12.67
C GLY A 182 17.81 10.59 13.63
N PHE A 183 17.27 11.41 14.55
CA PHE A 183 16.22 11.00 15.47
C PHE A 183 14.95 11.78 15.15
N LYS A 184 13.86 11.06 14.94
CA LYS A 184 12.52 11.62 14.72
C LYS A 184 11.49 10.76 15.44
N PRO A 185 10.53 11.35 16.20
CA PRO A 185 9.40 10.59 16.69
C PRO A 185 8.62 9.99 15.52
N VAL A 186 8.33 8.70 15.60
CA VAL A 186 7.54 7.97 14.61
C VAL A 186 6.47 7.18 15.33
N LEU A 187 5.37 6.89 14.63
CA LEU A 187 4.35 5.99 15.12
C LEU A 187 4.89 4.55 15.11
N TRP A 188 4.54 3.80 16.14
CA TRP A 188 5.05 2.46 16.38
C TRP A 188 3.90 1.49 16.61
N SER A 189 3.86 0.39 15.86
CA SER A 189 2.97 -0.71 16.14
C SER A 189 3.60 -1.63 17.20
N VAL A 190 2.92 -1.74 18.33
CA VAL A 190 3.35 -2.66 19.41
C VAL A 190 3.12 -4.12 19.00
N VAL A 191 2.12 -4.37 18.17
CA VAL A 191 1.75 -5.73 17.73
C VAL A 191 2.76 -6.27 16.74
N GLU A 192 3.09 -5.48 15.70
CA GLU A 192 4.05 -5.86 14.67
C GLU A 192 5.50 -5.56 15.05
N SER A 193 5.72 -4.83 16.15
CA SER A 193 7.06 -4.41 16.63
C SER A 193 7.85 -3.65 15.56
N THR A 194 7.22 -2.69 14.89
CA THR A 194 7.81 -1.90 13.81
C THR A 194 7.29 -0.47 13.79
N ALA A 195 8.08 0.44 13.20
CA ALA A 195 7.63 1.78 12.85
C ALA A 195 6.60 1.72 11.72
N LEU A 196 5.66 2.66 11.73
CA LEU A 196 4.62 2.78 10.74
C LEU A 196 4.86 4.01 9.85
N ALA A 197 4.55 3.87 8.56
CA ALA A 197 4.39 5.01 7.68
C ALA A 197 3.04 5.71 7.95
N ASP A 198 2.94 7.00 7.62
CA ASP A 198 1.70 7.77 7.85
C ASP A 198 0.48 7.14 7.14
N ALA A 199 0.69 6.52 5.98
CA ALA A 199 -0.35 5.85 5.21
C ALA A 199 -0.84 4.52 5.83
N GLU A 200 -0.11 3.96 6.78
CA GLU A 200 -0.47 2.72 7.48
C GLU A 200 -1.23 2.98 8.78
N VAL A 201 -1.42 4.26 9.14
CA VAL A 201 -2.06 4.66 10.39
C VAL A 201 -3.52 4.96 10.15
N GLU A 202 -4.37 4.30 10.93
CA GLU A 202 -5.80 4.56 10.97
C GLU A 202 -6.19 5.24 12.28
N TYR A 203 -7.12 6.19 12.19
CA TYR A 203 -7.59 6.96 13.34
C TYR A 203 -9.02 6.57 13.68
N TYR A 204 -9.25 6.31 14.96
CA TYR A 204 -10.57 5.99 15.50
C TYR A 204 -10.87 6.87 16.71
N ASP A 205 -12.15 7.13 16.93
CA ASP A 205 -12.59 7.77 18.17
C ASP A 205 -12.28 6.84 19.35
N HIS A 206 -11.58 7.39 20.33
CA HIS A 206 -11.16 6.63 21.50
C HIS A 206 -11.57 7.35 22.80
N ILE A 207 -12.19 6.63 23.72
CA ILE A 207 -12.50 7.12 25.06
C ILE A 207 -11.33 6.78 25.98
N SER A 208 -10.67 7.80 26.52
CA SER A 208 -9.56 7.63 27.45
C SER A 208 -9.82 8.37 28.76
N ASN A 209 -9.24 7.85 29.84
CA ASN A 209 -9.25 8.54 31.11
C ASN A 209 -8.30 9.73 31.07
N THR A 210 -8.82 10.91 31.40
CA THR A 210 -8.02 12.13 31.53
C THR A 210 -7.97 12.59 32.97
N ILE A 211 -6.86 13.21 33.35
CA ILE A 211 -6.71 13.75 34.72
C ILE A 211 -6.14 15.18 34.67
N TYR A 212 -6.49 15.94 35.68
CA TYR A 212 -5.78 17.14 36.04
C TYR A 212 -4.83 16.82 37.21
N SER A 213 -3.60 17.29 37.10
CA SER A 213 -2.59 17.13 38.15
C SER A 213 -1.98 18.48 38.48
N LYS A 214 -1.65 18.70 39.73
CA LYS A 214 -1.05 19.93 40.23
C LYS A 214 0.38 19.70 40.68
N PHE A 215 1.27 20.62 40.33
CA PHE A 215 2.67 20.64 40.76
C PHE A 215 2.95 21.90 41.54
N LEU A 216 3.47 21.75 42.76
CA LEU A 216 3.82 22.86 43.62
C LEU A 216 5.07 23.62 43.10
N ILE A 217 4.99 24.93 43.01
CA ILE A 217 6.12 25.79 42.66
C ILE A 217 7.04 25.91 43.87
N LYS A 218 8.25 25.39 43.77
CA LYS A 218 9.29 25.37 44.79
C LYS A 218 10.23 26.56 44.76
N SER A 219 10.45 27.12 43.59
CA SER A 219 11.37 28.28 43.40
C SER A 219 10.86 29.16 42.26
N GLY A 220 11.15 30.45 42.32
CA GLY A 220 10.74 31.44 41.34
C GLY A 220 10.38 32.77 41.98
N PRO A 221 9.70 33.68 41.25
CA PRO A 221 9.21 34.95 41.81
C PRO A 221 8.33 34.72 43.02
N GLU A 222 8.52 35.52 44.09
CA GLU A 222 7.86 35.36 45.39
C GLU A 222 6.32 35.23 45.28
N LYS A 223 5.70 35.99 44.42
CA LYS A 223 4.25 35.96 44.17
C LYS A 223 3.70 34.62 43.69
N PHE A 224 4.57 33.70 43.25
CA PHE A 224 4.17 32.39 42.74
C PHE A 224 4.59 31.26 43.70
N LEU A 225 5.37 31.56 44.74
CA LEU A 225 5.75 30.54 45.72
C LEU A 225 4.50 30.02 46.42
N ASN A 226 4.44 28.70 46.64
CA ASN A 226 3.31 27.97 47.18
C ASN A 226 2.05 27.94 46.30
N CYS A 227 2.11 28.48 45.10
CA CYS A 227 1.07 28.22 44.09
C CYS A 227 1.33 26.87 43.42
N ASN A 228 0.30 26.33 42.81
CA ASN A 228 0.39 25.11 42.01
C ASN A 228 0.20 25.43 40.52
N ILE A 229 0.96 24.77 39.68
CA ILE A 229 0.68 24.72 38.24
C ILE A 229 -0.19 23.50 37.96
N VAL A 230 -1.32 23.69 37.33
CA VAL A 230 -2.22 22.61 36.95
C VAL A 230 -1.95 22.22 35.52
N ILE A 231 -1.77 20.93 35.28
CA ILE A 231 -1.68 20.33 33.95
C ILE A 231 -2.87 19.41 33.71
N TRP A 232 -3.19 19.23 32.46
CA TRP A 232 -4.14 18.22 32.00
C TRP A 232 -3.41 17.21 31.10
N THR A 233 -3.73 15.92 31.26
CA THR A 233 -3.14 14.87 30.43
C THR A 233 -4.12 13.74 30.17
N THR A 234 -4.02 13.15 28.97
CA THR A 234 -4.67 11.90 28.56
C THR A 234 -3.82 10.67 28.86
N THR A 235 -2.55 10.88 29.27
CA THR A 235 -1.55 9.82 29.47
C THR A 235 -0.93 9.91 30.87
N PRO A 236 -1.69 9.68 31.92
CA PRO A 236 -1.25 9.89 33.33
C PRO A 236 -0.03 9.05 33.74
N TRP A 237 0.19 7.92 33.11
CA TRP A 237 1.37 7.06 33.34
C TRP A 237 2.70 7.70 32.95
N THR A 238 2.71 8.81 32.21
CA THR A 238 3.93 9.54 31.86
C THR A 238 4.39 10.52 32.94
N ILE A 239 3.54 10.87 33.91
CA ILE A 239 3.82 11.85 34.99
C ILE A 239 5.12 11.54 35.73
N PRO A 240 5.45 10.28 36.13
CA PRO A 240 6.69 9.98 36.84
C PRO A 240 7.98 10.39 36.06
N CYS A 241 7.88 10.52 34.74
CA CYS A 241 9.00 10.89 33.89
C CYS A 241 9.00 12.37 33.49
N ASN A 242 8.08 13.19 34.00
CA ASN A 242 8.01 14.60 33.67
C ASN A 242 9.26 15.36 34.17
N ARG A 243 9.86 16.15 33.26
CA ARG A 243 11.02 16.98 33.55
C ARG A 243 10.78 18.47 33.36
N ALA A 244 9.77 18.83 32.58
CA ALA A 244 9.46 20.20 32.24
C ALA A 244 7.96 20.35 31.94
N LEU A 245 7.47 21.58 31.95
CA LEU A 245 6.14 21.96 31.52
C LEU A 245 6.26 22.88 30.30
N ALA A 246 5.53 22.56 29.26
CA ALA A 246 5.39 23.42 28.09
C ALA A 246 4.22 24.41 28.32
N PHE A 247 4.42 25.64 27.93
CA PHE A 247 3.40 26.67 27.95
C PHE A 247 3.33 27.41 26.62
N ASN A 248 2.20 28.05 26.36
CA ASN A 248 2.04 28.90 25.18
C ASN A 248 2.13 30.36 25.59
N ASN A 249 3.09 31.10 25.06
CA ASN A 249 3.31 32.52 25.39
C ASN A 249 2.24 33.47 24.84
N LYS A 250 1.31 32.98 24.04
CA LYS A 250 0.17 33.73 23.50
C LYS A 250 -1.10 33.53 24.32
N ILE A 251 -1.09 32.67 25.32
CA ILE A 251 -2.22 32.37 26.20
C ILE A 251 -2.01 33.08 27.53
N ASN A 252 -3.05 33.71 28.05
CA ASN A 252 -3.03 34.31 29.37
C ASN A 252 -3.34 33.24 30.41
N TYR A 253 -2.47 33.09 31.40
CA TYR A 253 -2.64 32.21 32.52
C TYR A 253 -3.02 33.04 33.78
N SER A 254 -4.00 32.59 34.53
CA SER A 254 -4.49 33.30 35.69
C SER A 254 -4.22 32.50 36.99
N ILE A 255 -3.91 33.20 38.06
CA ILE A 255 -3.87 32.60 39.39
C ILE A 255 -5.29 32.66 39.95
N VAL A 256 -5.80 31.52 40.37
CA VAL A 256 -7.12 31.40 40.99
C VAL A 256 -6.95 30.82 42.38
N LYS A 257 -7.73 31.31 43.33
CA LYS A 257 -7.81 30.77 44.69
C LYS A 257 -9.02 29.84 44.74
N ILE A 258 -8.78 28.57 45.03
CA ILE A 258 -9.85 27.57 45.21
C ILE A 258 -10.08 27.40 46.71
N ASN A 259 -11.31 27.52 47.18
CA ASN A 259 -11.66 27.27 48.56
C ASN A 259 -11.59 25.76 48.86
N ASN A 260 -11.19 25.42 50.09
CA ASN A 260 -10.81 24.06 50.52
C ASN A 260 -11.92 23.00 50.53
N ASN A 261 -13.02 23.17 49.84
CA ASN A 261 -14.18 22.28 49.90
C ASN A 261 -14.64 21.75 48.53
N GLU A 262 -13.76 21.75 47.56
CA GLU A 262 -14.02 21.02 46.31
C GLU A 262 -12.78 20.22 45.85
#